data_fb9e97bbfcb578122a3aaf7520c821ee
#
_entry.id   fb9e97bbfcb578122a3aaf7520c821ee
#
_cell.length_a   1.000
_cell.length_b   1.000
_cell.length_c   1.000
_cell.angle_alpha   90.00
_cell.angle_beta   90.00
_cell.angle_gamma   90.00
#
_symmetry.space_group_name_H-M   'P 1'
#
loop_
_entity.id
_entity.type
_entity.pdbx_description
1 polymer ?
#
loop_
_entity_poly.entity_id
_entity_poly.type
_entity_poly.pdbx_seq_one_letter_code
_entity_poly.pdbx_strand_id
1 'polypeptide(L)'
;MSSAVVTAGLTRRFGRRTAVDHLDLDIAGGEVFGLVGPNGAGKTTLIRILCAILRPSAGSARVLGLDVATDAARLRPLIGYMSQAFSLYQALTVTENLRFYGTLYGGVPARREQDVCRLVGLTADELARKVAELPTGVRQRAALAAAVLHGPQLIFLDEPTSGVDPAGRRDFWALIRELSADGTTVIVTTHVMAEAERCDRVALMAEGRVLACGPPASLRAATGTIVAVIEADPWQRAYAELAARWPGTTLRGTTIRVSLPAGADPRSLLAESLSTVRVERIHVTDPSFEDAFIWFIRHSHPVMEPP
;
A
#
# COMPACT_ATOMS: atom_id res chain seq x y z
N MET A 1 8.00 -3.11 -21.90
CA MET A 1 8.73 -2.63 -20.71
C MET A 1 9.30 -3.84 -20.00
N SER A 2 10.52 -3.79 -19.47
CA SER A 2 11.11 -4.91 -18.72
C SER A 2 10.52 -4.95 -17.30
N SER A 3 10.36 -6.15 -16.74
CA SER A 3 9.90 -6.30 -15.35
C SER A 3 10.98 -5.80 -14.37
N ALA A 4 10.59 -4.94 -13.43
CA ALA A 4 11.46 -4.49 -12.35
C ALA A 4 11.52 -5.51 -11.20
N VAL A 5 10.41 -6.22 -10.94
CA VAL A 5 10.35 -7.29 -9.93
C VAL A 5 9.59 -8.48 -10.50
N VAL A 6 10.16 -9.68 -10.34
CA VAL A 6 9.49 -10.95 -10.67
C VAL A 6 9.67 -11.91 -9.49
N THR A 7 8.58 -12.50 -9.02
CA THR A 7 8.61 -13.55 -8.01
C THR A 7 7.93 -14.81 -8.51
N ALA A 8 8.44 -15.98 -8.11
CA ALA A 8 7.86 -17.29 -8.45
C ALA A 8 7.79 -18.18 -7.21
N GLY A 9 6.59 -18.50 -6.78
CA GLY A 9 6.30 -19.31 -5.59
C GLY A 9 6.97 -18.79 -4.32
N LEU A 10 7.19 -17.47 -4.23
CA LEU A 10 7.98 -16.87 -3.16
C LEU A 10 7.35 -17.12 -1.80
N THR A 11 8.11 -17.74 -0.91
CA THR A 11 7.62 -18.14 0.41
C THR A 11 8.60 -17.72 1.51
N ARG A 12 8.06 -17.20 2.63
CA ARG A 12 8.83 -16.92 3.84
C ARG A 12 8.11 -17.43 5.09
N ARG A 13 8.81 -18.26 5.85
CA ARG A 13 8.34 -18.83 7.12
C ARG A 13 9.19 -18.35 8.28
N PHE A 14 8.54 -18.12 9.41
CA PHE A 14 9.14 -17.84 10.70
C PHE A 14 8.60 -18.88 11.71
N GLY A 15 9.37 -19.94 11.94
CA GLY A 15 8.89 -21.10 12.70
C GLY A 15 7.65 -21.70 12.02
N ARG A 16 6.53 -21.73 12.74
CA ARG A 16 5.25 -22.26 12.22
C ARG A 16 4.44 -21.25 11.41
N ARG A 17 4.78 -19.95 11.48
CA ARG A 17 4.04 -18.90 10.78
C ARG A 17 4.60 -18.70 9.37
N THR A 18 3.75 -18.81 8.37
CA THR A 18 4.06 -18.40 6.98
C THR A 18 3.65 -16.93 6.82
N ALA A 19 4.62 -16.06 6.58
CA ALA A 19 4.40 -14.62 6.43
C ALA A 19 4.25 -14.18 4.97
N VAL A 20 4.83 -14.95 4.03
CA VAL A 20 4.63 -14.84 2.58
C VAL A 20 4.45 -16.26 2.07
N ASP A 21 3.37 -16.55 1.33
CA ASP A 21 2.97 -17.88 0.96
C ASP A 21 2.74 -18.01 -0.54
N HIS A 22 3.65 -18.70 -1.24
CA HIS A 22 3.61 -19.00 -2.69
C HIS A 22 3.24 -17.79 -3.56
N LEU A 23 3.93 -16.67 -3.35
CA LEU A 23 3.58 -15.39 -3.97
C LEU A 23 4.23 -15.26 -5.34
N ASP A 24 3.38 -15.04 -6.37
CA ASP A 24 3.77 -14.75 -7.74
C ASP A 24 3.38 -13.30 -8.07
N LEU A 25 4.38 -12.49 -8.45
CA LEU A 25 4.21 -11.10 -8.86
C LEU A 25 5.11 -10.78 -10.05
N ASP A 26 4.60 -9.94 -10.92
CA ASP A 26 5.35 -9.28 -11.99
C ASP A 26 5.03 -7.79 -11.96
N ILE A 27 6.05 -6.97 -11.66
CA ILE A 27 5.96 -5.51 -11.54
C ILE A 27 6.78 -4.88 -12.65
N ALA A 28 6.16 -4.02 -13.44
CA ALA A 28 6.80 -3.35 -14.56
C ALA A 28 7.78 -2.26 -14.09
N GLY A 29 8.79 -1.95 -14.91
CA GLY A 29 9.67 -0.82 -14.66
C GLY A 29 8.95 0.51 -14.87
N GLY A 30 9.21 1.49 -13.98
CA GLY A 30 8.68 2.86 -14.06
C GLY A 30 7.25 3.04 -13.53
N GLU A 31 6.56 1.98 -13.05
CA GLU A 31 5.23 2.11 -12.45
C GLU A 31 5.27 2.45 -10.96
N VAL A 32 4.19 3.03 -10.45
CA VAL A 32 3.90 3.09 -9.01
C VAL A 32 3.03 1.90 -8.65
N PHE A 33 3.61 0.93 -7.95
CA PHE A 33 2.95 -0.31 -7.57
C PHE A 33 2.60 -0.33 -6.08
N GLY A 34 1.33 -0.61 -5.75
CA GLY A 34 0.82 -0.68 -4.38
C GLY A 34 0.78 -2.11 -3.84
N LEU A 35 1.38 -2.37 -2.69
CA LEU A 35 1.12 -3.57 -1.88
C LEU A 35 0.11 -3.19 -0.80
N VAL A 36 -1.14 -3.62 -0.94
CA VAL A 36 -2.27 -3.15 -0.16
C VAL A 36 -2.82 -4.28 0.71
N GLY A 37 -3.07 -4.00 1.97
CA GLY A 37 -3.66 -5.00 2.87
C GLY A 37 -3.53 -4.63 4.34
N PRO A 38 -4.19 -5.38 5.24
CA PRO A 38 -4.16 -5.11 6.67
C PRO A 38 -2.78 -5.31 7.29
N ASN A 39 -2.63 -4.89 8.54
CA ASN A 39 -1.43 -5.17 9.31
C ASN A 39 -1.26 -6.69 9.47
N GLY A 40 -0.04 -7.17 9.28
CA GLY A 40 0.24 -8.62 9.32
C GLY A 40 -0.02 -9.38 8.02
N ALA A 41 -0.47 -8.73 6.95
CA ALA A 41 -0.69 -9.37 5.63
C ALA A 41 0.59 -9.86 4.92
N GLY A 42 1.78 -9.53 5.44
CA GLY A 42 3.06 -9.96 4.86
C GLY A 42 3.79 -8.88 4.04
N LYS A 43 3.22 -7.68 3.85
CA LYS A 43 3.76 -6.58 3.03
C LYS A 43 5.22 -6.23 3.34
N THR A 44 5.50 -5.86 4.60
CA THR A 44 6.87 -5.54 5.07
C THR A 44 7.83 -6.71 4.92
N THR A 45 7.36 -7.96 5.14
CA THR A 45 8.17 -9.16 4.94
C THR A 45 8.55 -9.32 3.47
N LEU A 46 7.60 -9.13 2.57
CA LEU A 46 7.84 -9.15 1.12
C LEU A 46 8.87 -8.09 0.71
N ILE A 47 8.67 -6.82 1.11
CA ILE A 47 9.64 -5.76 0.83
C ILE A 47 11.05 -6.13 1.33
N ARG A 48 11.18 -6.63 2.55
CA ARG A 48 12.49 -7.01 3.09
C ARG A 48 13.16 -8.14 2.30
N ILE A 49 12.39 -9.06 1.72
CA ILE A 49 12.93 -10.07 0.80
C ILE A 49 13.40 -9.41 -0.49
N LEU A 50 12.58 -8.56 -1.10
CA LEU A 50 12.89 -7.86 -2.36
C LEU A 50 14.09 -6.90 -2.21
N CYS A 51 14.30 -6.32 -1.04
CA CYS A 51 15.49 -5.54 -0.70
C CYS A 51 16.73 -6.39 -0.39
N ALA A 52 16.67 -7.71 -0.52
CA ALA A 52 17.73 -8.64 -0.13
C ALA A 52 18.22 -8.48 1.34
N ILE A 53 17.30 -8.03 2.24
CA ILE A 53 17.52 -7.97 3.70
C ILE A 53 17.17 -9.30 4.33
N LEU A 54 16.14 -9.99 3.80
CA LEU A 54 15.63 -11.24 4.31
C LEU A 54 15.65 -12.30 3.20
N ARG A 55 16.23 -13.47 3.49
CA ARG A 55 16.26 -14.58 2.52
C ARG A 55 14.89 -15.25 2.43
N PRO A 56 14.42 -15.66 1.24
CA PRO A 56 13.24 -16.50 1.10
C PRO A 56 13.45 -17.87 1.75
N SER A 57 12.36 -18.52 2.15
CA SER A 57 12.37 -19.91 2.63
C SER A 57 12.19 -20.92 1.48
N ALA A 58 11.48 -20.51 0.40
CA ALA A 58 11.26 -21.25 -0.83
C ALA A 58 10.86 -20.29 -1.95
N GLY A 59 10.87 -20.78 -3.19
CA GLY A 59 10.62 -19.97 -4.38
C GLY A 59 11.79 -19.05 -4.71
N SER A 60 11.57 -18.10 -5.62
CA SER A 60 12.59 -17.17 -6.08
C SER A 60 12.03 -15.76 -6.23
N ALA A 61 12.92 -14.76 -6.17
CA ALA A 61 12.61 -13.37 -6.49
C ALA A 61 13.78 -12.74 -7.24
N ARG A 62 13.46 -11.99 -8.28
CA ARG A 62 14.41 -11.17 -9.02
C ARG A 62 13.96 -9.70 -8.97
N VAL A 63 14.92 -8.82 -8.72
CA VAL A 63 14.72 -7.37 -8.70
C VAL A 63 15.74 -6.76 -9.65
N LEU A 64 15.27 -5.97 -10.61
CA LEU A 64 16.10 -5.42 -11.70
C LEU A 64 16.96 -6.50 -12.40
N GLY A 65 16.38 -7.72 -12.58
CA GLY A 65 17.06 -8.86 -13.17
C GLY A 65 18.02 -9.62 -12.25
N LEU A 66 18.32 -9.08 -11.04
CA LEU A 66 19.24 -9.67 -10.05
C LEU A 66 18.49 -10.56 -9.08
N ASP A 67 19.04 -11.72 -8.72
CA ASP A 67 18.47 -12.63 -7.74
C ASP A 67 18.69 -12.11 -6.31
N VAL A 68 17.62 -11.99 -5.52
CA VAL A 68 17.68 -11.40 -4.16
C VAL A 68 18.48 -12.26 -3.17
N ALA A 69 18.65 -13.56 -3.43
CA ALA A 69 19.37 -14.47 -2.53
C ALA A 69 20.88 -14.49 -2.79
N THR A 70 21.30 -14.28 -4.04
CA THR A 70 22.70 -14.42 -4.48
C THR A 70 23.37 -13.11 -4.85
N ASP A 71 22.62 -12.15 -5.39
CA ASP A 71 23.16 -10.89 -5.94
C ASP A 71 22.97 -9.68 -5.01
N ALA A 72 22.75 -9.87 -3.71
CA ALA A 72 22.42 -8.80 -2.76
C ALA A 72 23.38 -7.60 -2.78
N ALA A 73 24.69 -7.84 -2.94
CA ALA A 73 25.71 -6.79 -3.00
C ALA A 73 25.59 -5.92 -4.27
N ARG A 74 25.18 -6.51 -5.39
CA ARG A 74 24.94 -5.81 -6.66
C ARG A 74 23.61 -5.10 -6.69
N LEU A 75 22.62 -5.63 -5.98
CA LEU A 75 21.25 -5.11 -5.94
C LEU A 75 21.14 -3.84 -5.07
N ARG A 76 21.73 -3.86 -3.86
CA ARG A 76 21.58 -2.77 -2.87
C ARG A 76 21.90 -1.37 -3.40
N PRO A 77 22.94 -1.13 -4.20
CA PRO A 77 23.20 0.18 -4.78
C PRO A 77 22.14 0.66 -5.79
N LEU A 78 21.33 -0.24 -6.33
CA LEU A 78 20.32 0.05 -7.36
C LEU A 78 18.93 0.34 -6.77
N ILE A 79 18.74 0.09 -5.47
CA ILE A 79 17.44 0.24 -4.80
C ILE A 79 17.52 1.23 -3.65
N GLY A 80 16.41 1.95 -3.44
CA GLY A 80 16.17 2.75 -2.23
C GLY A 80 15.18 2.04 -1.32
N TYR A 81 15.34 2.17 -0.01
CA TYR A 81 14.39 1.61 0.96
C TYR A 81 14.10 2.58 2.09
N MET A 82 12.83 2.95 2.21
CA MET A 82 12.29 3.70 3.33
C MET A 82 11.45 2.76 4.19
N SER A 83 11.95 2.42 5.37
CA SER A 83 11.25 1.52 6.29
C SER A 83 10.16 2.25 7.08
N GLN A 84 9.18 1.52 7.58
CA GLN A 84 8.09 2.03 8.42
C GLN A 84 8.61 2.69 9.71
N ALA A 85 9.62 2.09 10.35
CA ALA A 85 10.35 2.73 11.45
C ALA A 85 11.32 3.76 10.87
N PHE A 86 11.38 4.95 11.47
CA PHE A 86 12.32 5.99 11.02
C PHE A 86 13.73 5.43 10.94
N SER A 87 14.27 5.35 9.71
CA SER A 87 15.63 4.89 9.46
C SER A 87 16.68 5.95 9.76
N LEU A 88 16.25 7.22 9.98
CA LEU A 88 17.16 8.33 10.28
C LEU A 88 17.61 8.34 11.74
N TYR A 89 18.87 8.70 11.96
CA TYR A 89 19.44 8.88 13.29
C TYR A 89 18.84 10.13 13.94
N GLN A 90 18.07 9.93 15.01
CA GLN A 90 17.29 10.97 15.68
C GLN A 90 18.17 12.08 16.30
N ALA A 91 19.37 11.74 16.76
CA ALA A 91 20.32 12.67 17.38
C ALA A 91 21.09 13.53 16.38
N LEU A 92 21.08 13.16 15.10
CA LEU A 92 21.74 13.87 14.01
C LEU A 92 20.78 14.85 13.33
N THR A 93 21.33 15.91 12.74
CA THR A 93 20.61 16.80 11.84
C THR A 93 20.22 16.06 10.54
N VAL A 94 19.30 16.63 9.77
CA VAL A 94 18.94 16.06 8.46
C VAL A 94 20.16 16.04 7.55
N THR A 95 20.94 17.13 7.50
CA THR A 95 22.17 17.20 6.69
C THR A 95 23.18 16.13 7.08
N GLU A 96 23.40 15.89 8.37
CA GLU A 96 24.31 14.84 8.85
C GLU A 96 23.81 13.44 8.46
N ASN A 97 22.50 13.21 8.56
CA ASN A 97 21.88 11.95 8.08
C ASN A 97 22.11 11.77 6.58
N LEU A 98 21.82 12.77 5.75
CA LEU A 98 22.00 12.67 4.30
C LEU A 98 23.45 12.39 3.92
N ARG A 99 24.42 13.07 4.55
CA ARG A 99 25.84 12.79 4.35
C ARG A 99 26.23 11.38 4.78
N PHE A 100 25.74 10.94 5.94
CA PHE A 100 25.96 9.56 6.41
C PHE A 100 25.47 8.55 5.38
N TYR A 101 24.21 8.65 4.94
CA TYR A 101 23.66 7.74 3.92
C TYR A 101 24.40 7.86 2.59
N GLY A 102 24.77 9.08 2.18
CA GLY A 102 25.57 9.28 0.97
C GLY A 102 26.91 8.55 0.99
N THR A 103 27.59 8.48 2.13
CA THR A 103 28.86 7.75 2.27
C THR A 103 28.71 6.24 2.11
N LEU A 104 27.56 5.67 2.48
CA LEU A 104 27.28 4.22 2.31
C LEU A 104 27.25 3.81 0.83
N TYR A 105 26.99 4.76 -0.07
CA TYR A 105 26.94 4.55 -1.52
C TYR A 105 28.16 5.10 -2.27
N GLY A 106 29.30 5.25 -1.56
CA GLY A 106 30.55 5.73 -2.16
C GLY A 106 30.68 7.25 -2.29
N GLY A 107 29.82 7.99 -1.62
CA GLY A 107 29.73 9.47 -1.68
C GLY A 107 28.71 9.92 -2.72
N VAL A 108 28.04 11.04 -2.41
CA VAL A 108 27.06 11.67 -3.32
C VAL A 108 27.55 13.08 -3.64
N PRO A 109 27.56 13.50 -4.91
CA PRO A 109 27.92 14.87 -5.27
C PRO A 109 27.01 15.90 -4.57
N ALA A 110 27.58 17.01 -4.09
CA ALA A 110 26.83 18.06 -3.38
C ALA A 110 25.64 18.61 -4.22
N ARG A 111 25.79 18.68 -5.54
CA ARG A 111 24.72 19.05 -6.44
C ARG A 111 23.53 18.08 -6.35
N ARG A 112 23.79 16.78 -6.33
CA ARG A 112 22.73 15.76 -6.21
C ARG A 112 22.01 15.87 -4.85
N GLU A 113 22.76 16.09 -3.76
CA GLU A 113 22.17 16.32 -2.44
C GLU A 113 21.22 17.53 -2.47
N GLN A 114 21.66 18.66 -3.06
CA GLN A 114 20.83 19.86 -3.21
C GLN A 114 19.59 19.61 -4.09
N ASP A 115 19.73 18.88 -5.20
CA ASP A 115 18.60 18.55 -6.09
C ASP A 115 17.57 17.68 -5.37
N VAL A 116 18.00 16.68 -4.61
CA VAL A 116 17.12 15.82 -3.80
C VAL A 116 16.43 16.61 -2.68
N CYS A 117 17.18 17.49 -1.95
CA CYS A 117 16.57 18.32 -0.92
C CYS A 117 15.49 19.25 -1.48
N ARG A 118 15.74 19.78 -2.69
CA ARG A 118 14.77 20.64 -3.41
C ARG A 118 13.55 19.86 -3.86
N LEU A 119 13.77 18.67 -4.44
CA LEU A 119 12.70 17.74 -4.85
C LEU A 119 11.75 17.45 -3.70
N VAL A 120 12.26 17.05 -2.53
CA VAL A 120 11.43 16.73 -1.36
C VAL A 120 10.98 17.97 -0.56
N GLY A 121 11.34 19.17 -0.98
CA GLY A 121 10.91 20.43 -0.37
C GLY A 121 11.47 20.66 1.04
N LEU A 122 12.69 20.22 1.33
CA LEU A 122 13.36 20.49 2.60
C LEU A 122 14.00 21.88 2.58
N THR A 123 13.68 22.71 3.59
CA THR A 123 14.23 24.03 3.76
C THR A 123 15.61 24.00 4.44
N ALA A 124 16.37 25.08 4.33
CA ALA A 124 17.68 25.20 5.01
C ALA A 124 17.56 25.08 6.54
N ASP A 125 16.50 25.62 7.12
CA ASP A 125 16.21 25.50 8.56
C ASP A 125 15.94 24.04 8.95
N GLU A 126 15.07 23.33 8.20
CA GLU A 126 14.77 21.91 8.43
C GLU A 126 16.03 21.03 8.29
N LEU A 127 16.92 21.34 7.33
CA LEU A 127 18.18 20.62 7.11
C LEU A 127 19.14 20.76 8.29
N ALA A 128 19.16 21.90 8.97
CA ALA A 128 20.03 22.20 10.11
C ALA A 128 19.50 21.64 11.44
N ARG A 129 18.23 21.22 11.51
CA ARG A 129 17.61 20.71 12.75
C ARG A 129 17.84 19.20 12.91
N LYS A 130 17.87 18.75 14.18
CA LYS A 130 17.91 17.33 14.53
C LYS A 130 16.60 16.66 14.12
N VAL A 131 16.69 15.41 13.65
CA VAL A 131 15.52 14.64 13.20
C VAL A 131 14.48 14.47 14.32
N ALA A 132 14.92 14.32 15.59
CA ALA A 132 14.04 14.24 16.74
C ALA A 132 13.13 15.46 16.93
N GLU A 133 13.55 16.63 16.48
CA GLU A 133 12.85 17.91 16.66
C GLU A 133 11.86 18.25 15.54
N LEU A 134 11.85 17.44 14.48
CA LEU A 134 11.05 17.70 13.29
C LEU A 134 9.65 17.11 13.39
N PRO A 135 8.64 17.78 12.81
CA PRO A 135 7.32 17.21 12.60
C PRO A 135 7.38 15.91 11.76
N THR A 136 6.40 15.02 11.94
CA THR A 136 6.37 13.72 11.25
C THR A 136 6.46 13.86 9.73
N GLY A 137 5.72 14.78 9.11
CA GLY A 137 5.76 15.00 7.66
C GLY A 137 7.15 15.40 7.14
N VAL A 138 7.88 16.25 7.90
CA VAL A 138 9.25 16.63 7.54
C VAL A 138 10.20 15.45 7.70
N ARG A 139 10.07 14.66 8.76
CA ARG A 139 10.84 13.42 8.95
C ARG A 139 10.64 12.43 7.82
N GLN A 140 9.41 12.28 7.33
CA GLN A 140 9.10 11.41 6.19
C GLN A 140 9.74 11.91 4.89
N ARG A 141 9.70 13.24 4.62
CA ARG A 141 10.40 13.84 3.48
C ARG A 141 11.91 13.65 3.56
N ALA A 142 12.50 13.82 4.75
CA ALA A 142 13.92 13.57 4.98
C ALA A 142 14.30 12.10 4.81
N ALA A 143 13.45 11.15 5.25
CA ALA A 143 13.65 9.72 5.04
C ALA A 143 13.56 9.34 3.55
N LEU A 144 12.62 9.93 2.81
CA LEU A 144 12.54 9.78 1.36
C LEU A 144 13.81 10.33 0.69
N ALA A 145 14.27 11.52 1.08
CA ALA A 145 15.52 12.10 0.57
C ALA A 145 16.70 11.12 0.73
N ALA A 146 16.87 10.54 1.91
CA ALA A 146 17.93 9.56 2.16
C ALA A 146 17.78 8.31 1.28
N ALA A 147 16.55 7.84 1.04
CA ALA A 147 16.28 6.67 0.21
C ALA A 147 16.54 6.88 -1.29
N VAL A 148 16.42 8.14 -1.79
CA VAL A 148 16.60 8.48 -3.21
C VAL A 148 17.93 9.15 -3.52
N LEU A 149 18.74 9.44 -2.51
CA LEU A 149 19.94 10.25 -2.59
C LEU A 149 20.97 9.73 -3.62
N HIS A 150 21.16 8.41 -3.65
CA HIS A 150 22.12 7.75 -4.53
C HIS A 150 21.59 7.48 -5.96
N GLY A 151 20.35 7.89 -6.29
CA GLY A 151 19.76 7.74 -7.62
C GLY A 151 19.31 6.32 -7.95
N PRO A 152 18.54 5.64 -7.06
CA PRO A 152 18.11 4.26 -7.29
C PRO A 152 17.17 4.14 -8.50
N GLN A 153 17.18 2.97 -9.16
CA GLN A 153 16.25 2.64 -10.24
C GLN A 153 14.89 2.16 -9.72
N LEU A 154 14.86 1.68 -8.47
CA LEU A 154 13.65 1.19 -7.79
C LEU A 154 13.67 1.58 -6.33
N ILE A 155 12.51 2.01 -5.82
CA ILE A 155 12.35 2.47 -4.44
C ILE A 155 11.24 1.66 -3.77
N PHE A 156 11.53 1.18 -2.56
CA PHE A 156 10.54 0.57 -1.68
C PHE A 156 10.18 1.55 -0.57
N LEU A 157 8.90 1.82 -0.41
CA LEU A 157 8.34 2.72 0.61
C LEU A 157 7.37 1.93 1.51
N ASP A 158 7.78 1.67 2.75
CA ASP A 158 6.99 0.86 3.68
C ASP A 158 6.14 1.77 4.59
N GLU A 159 4.85 1.92 4.27
CA GLU A 159 3.87 2.79 4.93
C GLU A 159 4.37 4.25 5.09
N PRO A 160 4.81 4.90 4.00
CA PRO A 160 5.55 6.16 4.07
C PRO A 160 4.76 7.35 4.60
N THR A 161 3.43 7.28 4.58
CA THR A 161 2.53 8.37 5.02
C THR A 161 1.88 8.11 6.36
N SER A 162 2.33 7.07 7.09
CA SER A 162 1.81 6.75 8.41
C SER A 162 2.07 7.91 9.40
N GLY A 163 1.00 8.37 10.06
CA GLY A 163 1.06 9.49 11.02
C GLY A 163 1.23 10.88 10.39
N VAL A 164 1.13 10.99 9.05
CA VAL A 164 1.16 12.27 8.33
C VAL A 164 -0.27 12.79 8.17
N ASP A 165 -0.46 14.09 8.35
CA ASP A 165 -1.73 14.76 8.14
C ASP A 165 -2.21 14.69 6.67
N PRO A 166 -3.50 14.95 6.38
CA PRO A 166 -4.04 14.80 5.03
C PRO A 166 -3.39 15.71 3.97
N ALA A 167 -2.89 16.89 4.35
CA ALA A 167 -2.22 17.81 3.42
C ALA A 167 -0.82 17.26 3.08
N GLY A 168 -0.02 16.97 4.10
CA GLY A 168 1.31 16.39 3.93
C GLY A 168 1.28 15.04 3.20
N ARG A 169 0.21 14.25 3.37
CA ARG A 169 0.01 13.01 2.62
C ARG A 169 -0.19 13.28 1.12
N ARG A 170 -0.97 14.30 0.74
CA ARG A 170 -1.13 14.68 -0.67
C ARG A 170 0.18 15.11 -1.30
N ASP A 171 0.97 15.92 -0.58
CA ASP A 171 2.26 16.39 -1.03
C ASP A 171 3.26 15.24 -1.19
N PHE A 172 3.28 14.30 -0.25
CA PHE A 172 4.13 13.12 -0.35
C PHE A 172 3.79 12.24 -1.58
N TRP A 173 2.51 12.07 -1.88
CA TRP A 173 2.08 11.36 -3.08
C TRP A 173 2.43 12.10 -4.38
N ALA A 174 2.47 13.44 -4.38
CA ALA A 174 2.98 14.21 -5.51
C ALA A 174 4.47 13.91 -5.77
N LEU A 175 5.29 13.83 -4.71
CA LEU A 175 6.70 13.43 -4.81
C LEU A 175 6.87 12.00 -5.39
N ILE A 176 6.05 11.05 -4.94
CA ILE A 176 6.06 9.68 -5.49
C ILE A 176 5.80 9.71 -7.00
N ARG A 177 4.83 10.49 -7.45
CA ARG A 177 4.50 10.61 -8.87
C ARG A 177 5.61 11.30 -9.68
N GLU A 178 6.25 12.30 -9.13
CA GLU A 178 7.40 12.97 -9.76
C GLU A 178 8.56 11.98 -9.95
N LEU A 179 8.92 11.21 -8.93
CA LEU A 179 9.95 10.18 -9.01
C LEU A 179 9.63 9.12 -10.08
N SER A 180 8.38 8.69 -10.18
CA SER A 180 7.94 7.72 -11.19
C SER A 180 7.97 8.33 -12.61
N ALA A 181 7.59 9.59 -12.77
CA ALA A 181 7.65 10.29 -14.05
C ALA A 181 9.09 10.40 -14.57
N ASP A 182 10.08 10.48 -13.69
CA ASP A 182 11.51 10.45 -14.01
C ASP A 182 12.03 9.02 -14.32
N GLY A 183 11.15 8.01 -14.36
CA GLY A 183 11.47 6.63 -14.72
C GLY A 183 11.84 5.72 -13.53
N THR A 184 11.81 6.21 -12.29
CA THR A 184 12.04 5.39 -11.09
C THR A 184 10.84 4.51 -10.83
N THR A 185 11.04 3.20 -10.67
CA THR A 185 9.97 2.29 -10.20
C THR A 185 9.71 2.52 -8.72
N VAL A 186 8.44 2.64 -8.30
CA VAL A 186 8.10 2.86 -6.89
C VAL A 186 7.17 1.77 -6.39
N ILE A 187 7.57 1.07 -5.33
CA ILE A 187 6.72 0.08 -4.64
C ILE A 187 6.35 0.62 -3.27
N VAL A 188 5.06 0.83 -3.04
CA VAL A 188 4.52 1.41 -1.81
C VAL A 188 3.68 0.38 -1.07
N THR A 189 3.93 0.18 0.24
CA THR A 189 2.94 -0.52 1.07
C THR A 189 2.00 0.46 1.70
N THR A 190 0.73 0.10 1.78
CA THR A 190 -0.26 0.87 2.53
C THR A 190 -1.39 -0.03 3.02
N HIS A 191 -2.03 0.38 4.10
CA HIS A 191 -3.31 -0.15 4.56
C HIS A 191 -4.44 0.87 4.31
N VAL A 192 -4.14 2.02 3.71
CA VAL A 192 -5.09 3.10 3.42
C VAL A 192 -5.62 2.94 2.00
N MET A 193 -6.88 2.58 1.85
CA MET A 193 -7.48 2.27 0.55
C MET A 193 -7.47 3.46 -0.43
N ALA A 194 -7.63 4.69 0.06
CA ALA A 194 -7.54 5.91 -0.75
C ALA A 194 -6.13 6.16 -1.35
N GLU A 195 -5.09 5.56 -0.76
CA GLU A 195 -3.73 5.62 -1.32
C GLU A 195 -3.52 4.59 -2.43
N ALA A 196 -4.14 3.42 -2.29
CA ALA A 196 -4.13 2.38 -3.31
C ALA A 196 -4.65 2.89 -4.67
N GLU A 197 -5.68 3.74 -4.66
CA GLU A 197 -6.25 4.35 -5.87
C GLU A 197 -5.29 5.32 -6.59
N ARG A 198 -4.19 5.70 -5.94
CA ARG A 198 -3.13 6.53 -6.53
C ARG A 198 -2.05 5.72 -7.24
N CYS A 199 -2.03 4.41 -7.08
CA CYS A 199 -1.09 3.52 -7.75
C CYS A 199 -1.57 3.18 -9.17
N ASP A 200 -0.62 2.85 -10.07
CA ASP A 200 -0.95 2.40 -11.41
C ASP A 200 -1.52 0.98 -11.38
N ARG A 201 -0.90 0.12 -10.57
CA ARG A 201 -1.38 -1.23 -10.25
C ARG A 201 -1.20 -1.51 -8.77
N VAL A 202 -2.01 -2.42 -8.25
CA VAL A 202 -1.92 -2.85 -6.86
C VAL A 202 -2.03 -4.37 -6.75
N ALA A 203 -1.36 -4.94 -5.75
CA ALA A 203 -1.61 -6.29 -5.27
C ALA A 203 -2.35 -6.20 -3.92
N LEU A 204 -3.53 -6.80 -3.85
CA LEU A 204 -4.30 -6.95 -2.62
C LEU A 204 -3.75 -8.15 -1.86
N MET A 205 -3.26 -7.92 -0.64
CA MET A 205 -2.62 -8.95 0.17
C MET A 205 -3.41 -9.23 1.45
N ALA A 206 -3.62 -10.50 1.75
CA ALA A 206 -4.07 -10.98 3.05
C ALA A 206 -3.39 -12.31 3.37
N GLU A 207 -3.08 -12.54 4.65
CA GLU A 207 -2.53 -13.82 5.15
C GLU A 207 -1.29 -14.34 4.38
N GLY A 208 -0.45 -13.41 3.93
CA GLY A 208 0.77 -13.74 3.17
C GLY A 208 0.57 -14.05 1.69
N ARG A 209 -0.65 -13.94 1.17
CA ARG A 209 -1.01 -14.25 -0.23
C ARG A 209 -1.47 -13.01 -0.99
N VAL A 210 -1.33 -13.02 -2.31
CA VAL A 210 -1.97 -12.06 -3.20
C VAL A 210 -3.35 -12.60 -3.55
N LEU A 211 -4.39 -11.82 -3.23
CA LEU A 211 -5.79 -12.16 -3.54
C LEU A 211 -6.16 -11.73 -4.95
N ALA A 212 -5.67 -10.56 -5.37
CA ALA A 212 -5.88 -9.99 -6.69
C ALA A 212 -4.76 -8.99 -7.01
N CYS A 213 -4.45 -8.82 -8.29
CA CYS A 213 -3.44 -7.87 -8.76
C CYS A 213 -3.94 -7.20 -10.06
N GLY A 214 -3.84 -5.88 -10.14
CA GLY A 214 -4.22 -5.12 -11.32
C GLY A 214 -4.42 -3.63 -11.05
N PRO A 215 -4.82 -2.85 -12.06
CA PRO A 215 -5.22 -1.46 -11.88
C PRO A 215 -6.41 -1.34 -10.90
N PRO A 216 -6.41 -0.33 -9.99
CA PRO A 216 -7.49 -0.18 -9.01
C PRO A 216 -8.89 -0.16 -9.60
N ALA A 217 -9.08 0.51 -10.73
CA ALA A 217 -10.37 0.57 -11.44
C ALA A 217 -10.81 -0.82 -11.94
N SER A 218 -9.88 -1.61 -12.50
CA SER A 218 -10.18 -2.97 -12.96
C SER A 218 -10.54 -3.90 -11.80
N LEU A 219 -9.89 -3.77 -10.65
CA LEU A 219 -10.21 -4.56 -9.47
C LEU A 219 -11.59 -4.22 -8.92
N ARG A 220 -12.00 -2.94 -8.93
CA ARG A 220 -13.38 -2.56 -8.57
C ARG A 220 -14.41 -3.16 -9.53
N ALA A 221 -14.17 -3.05 -10.82
CA ALA A 221 -15.06 -3.61 -11.84
C ALA A 221 -15.17 -5.14 -11.76
N ALA A 222 -14.07 -5.82 -11.43
CA ALA A 222 -14.03 -7.30 -11.33
C ALA A 222 -14.92 -7.87 -10.22
N THR A 223 -15.37 -7.07 -9.25
CA THR A 223 -16.33 -7.52 -8.24
C THR A 223 -17.69 -7.87 -8.83
N GLY A 224 -18.06 -7.28 -9.97
CA GLY A 224 -19.38 -7.45 -10.58
C GLY A 224 -20.52 -6.98 -9.66
N THR A 225 -20.24 -6.02 -8.76
CA THR A 225 -21.21 -5.54 -7.77
C THR A 225 -21.49 -4.04 -7.92
N ILE A 226 -22.64 -3.64 -7.37
CA ILE A 226 -23.01 -2.26 -7.06
C ILE A 226 -23.13 -2.14 -5.55
N VAL A 227 -23.09 -0.92 -5.02
CA VAL A 227 -23.28 -0.68 -3.59
C VAL A 227 -24.54 0.14 -3.35
N ALA A 228 -25.50 -0.45 -2.65
CA ALA A 228 -26.65 0.26 -2.13
C ALA A 228 -26.23 1.00 -0.86
N VAL A 229 -26.39 2.31 -0.85
CA VAL A 229 -26.14 3.20 0.30
C VAL A 229 -27.48 3.56 0.90
N ILE A 230 -27.69 3.21 2.19
CA ILE A 230 -28.98 3.21 2.84
C ILE A 230 -28.91 4.10 4.09
N GLU A 231 -29.83 5.04 4.19
CA GLU A 231 -30.11 5.83 5.40
C GLU A 231 -31.46 5.36 5.93
N ALA A 232 -31.51 4.88 7.17
CA ALA A 232 -32.72 4.33 7.79
C ALA A 232 -32.77 4.65 9.29
N ASP A 233 -33.99 4.74 9.83
CA ASP A 233 -34.23 4.96 11.26
C ASP A 233 -35.17 3.87 11.83
N PRO A 234 -34.75 3.16 12.89
CA PRO A 234 -33.42 3.20 13.54
C PRO A 234 -32.37 2.42 12.74
N TRP A 235 -31.25 3.07 12.43
CA TRP A 235 -30.18 2.49 11.60
C TRP A 235 -29.57 1.22 12.20
N GLN A 236 -29.49 1.11 13.54
CA GLN A 236 -28.95 -0.06 14.23
C GLN A 236 -29.72 -1.33 13.87
N ARG A 237 -31.04 -1.24 13.84
CA ARG A 237 -31.91 -2.35 13.48
C ARG A 237 -31.80 -2.70 12.00
N ALA A 238 -31.83 -1.67 11.15
CA ALA A 238 -31.62 -1.85 9.72
C ALA A 238 -30.28 -2.54 9.41
N TYR A 239 -29.19 -2.12 10.07
CA TYR A 239 -27.88 -2.73 9.93
C TYR A 239 -27.89 -4.20 10.37
N ALA A 240 -28.47 -4.53 11.52
CA ALA A 240 -28.51 -5.90 12.03
C ALA A 240 -29.26 -6.85 11.06
N GLU A 241 -30.41 -6.42 10.55
CA GLU A 241 -31.21 -7.20 9.61
C GLU A 241 -30.52 -7.38 8.26
N LEU A 242 -29.91 -6.32 7.73
CA LEU A 242 -29.15 -6.37 6.49
C LEU A 242 -27.87 -7.20 6.62
N ALA A 243 -27.10 -7.05 7.70
CA ALA A 243 -25.86 -7.79 7.92
C ALA A 243 -26.09 -9.30 8.08
N ALA A 244 -27.23 -9.70 8.64
CA ALA A 244 -27.60 -11.12 8.78
C ALA A 244 -27.87 -11.80 7.43
N ARG A 245 -28.41 -11.05 6.46
CA ARG A 245 -28.83 -11.60 5.16
C ARG A 245 -27.84 -11.31 4.02
N TRP A 246 -27.16 -10.17 4.11
CA TRP A 246 -26.19 -9.69 3.11
C TRP A 246 -24.80 -9.63 3.71
N PRO A 247 -24.04 -10.72 3.64
CA PRO A 247 -22.64 -10.71 4.06
C PRO A 247 -21.89 -9.66 3.24
N GLY A 248 -21.18 -8.75 3.89
CA GLY A 248 -20.55 -7.60 3.22
C GLY A 248 -21.19 -6.26 3.51
N THR A 249 -22.29 -6.29 4.26
CA THR A 249 -22.85 -5.05 4.82
C THR A 249 -21.84 -4.37 5.71
N THR A 250 -21.57 -3.09 5.43
CA THR A 250 -20.65 -2.25 6.21
C THR A 250 -21.35 -1.00 6.69
N LEU A 251 -20.77 -0.33 7.70
CA LEU A 251 -21.33 0.88 8.29
C LEU A 251 -20.31 2.03 8.17
N ARG A 252 -20.77 3.18 7.70
CA ARG A 252 -20.01 4.46 7.77
C ARG A 252 -20.81 5.51 8.53
N GLY A 253 -20.43 5.76 9.78
CA GLY A 253 -21.26 6.56 10.68
C GLY A 253 -22.61 5.87 10.89
N THR A 254 -23.70 6.48 10.45
CA THR A 254 -25.07 5.91 10.46
C THR A 254 -25.53 5.36 9.11
N THR A 255 -24.69 5.48 8.07
CA THR A 255 -25.04 5.06 6.71
C THR A 255 -24.62 3.62 6.49
N ILE A 256 -25.57 2.79 6.05
CA ILE A 256 -25.38 1.35 5.78
C ILE A 256 -25.02 1.18 4.31
N ARG A 257 -24.03 0.36 4.02
CA ARG A 257 -23.58 0.01 2.66
C ARG A 257 -23.72 -1.48 2.44
N VAL A 258 -24.46 -1.86 1.39
CA VAL A 258 -24.72 -3.26 1.02
C VAL A 258 -24.23 -3.52 -0.39
N SER A 259 -23.32 -4.47 -0.56
CA SER A 259 -22.88 -4.91 -1.89
C SER A 259 -23.91 -5.84 -2.49
N LEU A 260 -24.39 -5.50 -3.69
CA LEU A 260 -25.40 -6.24 -4.44
C LEU A 260 -24.86 -6.61 -5.83
N PRO A 261 -25.37 -7.66 -6.48
CA PRO A 261 -25.00 -7.97 -7.86
C PRO A 261 -25.24 -6.80 -8.81
N ALA A 262 -24.37 -6.62 -9.79
CA ALA A 262 -24.57 -5.60 -10.82
C ALA A 262 -25.91 -5.81 -11.57
N GLY A 263 -26.63 -4.72 -11.80
CA GLY A 263 -27.95 -4.75 -12.43
C GLY A 263 -29.12 -5.11 -11.49
N ALA A 264 -28.86 -5.36 -10.21
CA ALA A 264 -29.91 -5.58 -9.22
C ALA A 264 -30.70 -4.30 -8.93
N ASP A 265 -32.01 -4.41 -8.69
CA ASP A 265 -32.78 -3.32 -8.09
C ASP A 265 -32.69 -3.39 -6.55
N PRO A 266 -31.99 -2.44 -5.89
CA PRO A 266 -31.80 -2.48 -4.44
C PRO A 266 -33.11 -2.42 -3.67
N ARG A 267 -34.10 -1.69 -4.17
CA ARG A 267 -35.39 -1.54 -3.46
C ARG A 267 -36.12 -2.85 -3.38
N SER A 268 -36.18 -3.59 -4.48
CA SER A 268 -36.82 -4.90 -4.52
C SER A 268 -36.09 -5.94 -3.68
N LEU A 269 -34.74 -6.00 -3.81
CA LEU A 269 -33.95 -6.99 -3.08
C LEU A 269 -33.92 -6.78 -1.56
N LEU A 270 -33.94 -5.53 -1.13
CA LEU A 270 -33.79 -5.19 0.28
C LEU A 270 -35.14 -4.94 0.98
N ALA A 271 -36.27 -4.97 0.25
CA ALA A 271 -37.59 -4.64 0.77
C ALA A 271 -37.96 -5.45 2.01
N GLU A 272 -37.71 -6.75 2.00
CA GLU A 272 -38.01 -7.64 3.12
C GLU A 272 -37.17 -7.31 4.35
N SER A 273 -35.85 -7.11 4.16
CA SER A 273 -34.92 -6.76 5.26
C SER A 273 -35.12 -5.34 5.79
N LEU A 274 -35.84 -4.48 5.09
CA LEU A 274 -36.10 -3.10 5.48
C LEU A 274 -37.55 -2.86 5.88
N SER A 275 -38.38 -3.92 5.88
CA SER A 275 -39.83 -3.81 6.15
C SER A 275 -40.17 -3.31 7.57
N THR A 276 -39.24 -3.49 8.51
CA THR A 276 -39.44 -3.15 9.94
C THR A 276 -38.85 -1.80 10.33
N VAL A 277 -38.23 -1.06 9.41
CA VAL A 277 -37.55 0.20 9.65
C VAL A 277 -38.01 1.28 8.66
N ARG A 278 -37.93 2.53 9.04
CA ARG A 278 -38.18 3.65 8.14
C ARG A 278 -36.96 3.91 7.29
N VAL A 279 -37.07 3.66 6.00
CA VAL A 279 -36.02 4.01 5.03
C VAL A 279 -36.17 5.46 4.62
N GLU A 280 -35.13 6.27 4.88
CA GLU A 280 -35.10 7.67 4.50
C GLU A 280 -34.57 7.87 3.08
N ARG A 281 -33.51 7.13 2.75
CA ARG A 281 -32.87 7.18 1.42
C ARG A 281 -32.24 5.85 1.05
N ILE A 282 -32.37 5.50 -0.23
CA ILE A 282 -31.53 4.47 -0.89
C ILE A 282 -31.01 5.07 -2.18
N HIS A 283 -29.71 5.00 -2.40
CA HIS A 283 -29.09 5.31 -3.68
C HIS A 283 -28.00 4.29 -4.00
N VAL A 284 -27.68 4.17 -5.27
CA VAL A 284 -26.67 3.23 -5.77
C VAL A 284 -25.40 3.97 -6.12
N THR A 285 -24.26 3.39 -5.78
CA THR A 285 -22.96 3.87 -6.16
C THR A 285 -22.12 2.71 -6.71
N ASP A 286 -21.08 3.03 -7.47
CA ASP A 286 -20.04 2.06 -7.76
C ASP A 286 -19.33 1.62 -6.46
N PRO A 287 -18.79 0.39 -6.40
CA PRO A 287 -18.03 -0.07 -5.26
C PRO A 287 -16.78 0.80 -5.08
N SER A 288 -16.52 1.22 -3.85
CA SER A 288 -15.23 1.83 -3.49
C SER A 288 -14.14 0.75 -3.54
N PHE A 289 -12.88 1.18 -3.53
CA PHE A 289 -11.76 0.24 -3.46
C PHE A 289 -11.78 -0.59 -2.16
N GLU A 290 -12.31 -0.03 -1.07
CA GLU A 290 -12.53 -0.74 0.20
C GLU A 290 -13.60 -1.84 0.06
N ASP A 291 -14.71 -1.55 -0.62
CA ASP A 291 -15.76 -2.54 -0.91
C ASP A 291 -15.19 -3.70 -1.75
N ALA A 292 -14.38 -3.38 -2.77
CA ALA A 292 -13.70 -4.39 -3.60
C ALA A 292 -12.71 -5.24 -2.78
N PHE A 293 -11.92 -4.64 -1.90
CA PHE A 293 -11.00 -5.36 -1.04
C PHE A 293 -11.72 -6.36 -0.12
N ILE A 294 -12.82 -5.92 0.53
CA ILE A 294 -13.66 -6.78 1.37
C ILE A 294 -14.23 -7.92 0.53
N TRP A 295 -14.67 -7.63 -0.69
CA TRP A 295 -15.19 -8.63 -1.61
C TRP A 295 -14.13 -9.70 -1.92
N PHE A 296 -12.89 -9.32 -2.29
CA PHE A 296 -11.80 -10.25 -2.57
C PHE A 296 -11.44 -11.11 -1.37
N ILE A 297 -11.35 -10.54 -0.15
CA ILE A 297 -11.10 -11.33 1.07
C ILE A 297 -12.12 -12.45 1.22
N ARG A 298 -13.39 -12.16 1.00
CA ARG A 298 -14.47 -13.13 1.21
C ARG A 298 -14.52 -14.23 0.15
N HIS A 299 -14.20 -13.87 -1.09
CA HIS A 299 -14.29 -14.83 -2.21
C HIS A 299 -12.98 -15.60 -2.45
N SER A 300 -11.87 -15.21 -1.81
CA SER A 300 -10.58 -15.91 -1.90
C SER A 300 -10.43 -17.04 -0.87
N HIS A 301 -11.28 -17.11 0.14
CA HIS A 301 -11.36 -18.25 1.07
C HIS A 301 -12.57 -19.12 0.67
N PRO A 302 -12.39 -20.45 0.48
CA PRO A 302 -13.54 -21.34 0.46
C PRO A 302 -14.25 -21.15 1.81
N VAL A 303 -15.56 -20.91 1.75
CA VAL A 303 -16.44 -20.83 2.93
C VAL A 303 -16.19 -22.10 3.74
N MET A 304 -15.49 -22.00 4.87
CA MET A 304 -15.57 -23.03 5.89
C MET A 304 -17.00 -22.97 6.42
N GLU A 305 -17.84 -23.94 6.04
CA GLU A 305 -19.11 -24.16 6.71
C GLU A 305 -18.83 -24.33 8.20
N PRO A 306 -19.56 -23.63 9.08
CA PRO A 306 -19.44 -23.85 10.53
C PRO A 306 -19.88 -25.28 10.84
N PRO A 307 -19.25 -25.91 11.82
CA PRO A 307 -19.57 -27.27 12.25
C PRO A 307 -20.99 -27.40 12.79
#